data_4cb289b278ab755262d3171ef6390744
#
_entry.id   4cb289b278ab755262d3171ef6390744
#
_cell.length_a   1.000
_cell.length_b   1.000
_cell.length_c   1.000
_cell.angle_alpha   90.00
_cell.angle_beta   90.00
_cell.angle_gamma   90.00
#
_symmetry.space_group_name_H-M   'P 1'
#
loop_
_entity.id
_entity.type
_entity.pdbx_description
1 polymer ?
#
loop_
_entity_poly.entity_id
_entity_poly.type
_entity_poly.pdbx_seq_one_letter_code
_entity_poly.pdbx_strand_id
1 'polypeptide(L)'
;MGQPRSGASKKSTSKNPQGRDNRKEKKRPQQSKQETAQSRHDQTSQDGNQIDLSATIPLTLQQLLLNVFKTALLTSDGPHNHNHDHDHGHQNEHRAPTPRAETDSEPEAQTTAPAGKEELDIKSLVQTIKSHLYNRDFDSAFTDADEDLLRAYALRWSASRALGYAGIFKSVLRTLLCGSGGAQIQTRAKETSHIVCIGGGAGAEIMALATAWRDMMDETALSDGVGTVSLEDKSGGQGQNQDTATAATSLPRPGLAVTAVDIADWSSVVDRLARTIRSPAVPGTKSHPAPLQSERADSFVVRFERADVLSLAEEGLRKILHLDDAAAPARTVLVTLMFTLNELFSTSMARTTEFLLRATDLLTAGTVFLVVDSPGSYSTLKLGKSAKKDAEADGASAAPQERRYPMKFLLDHTLLSVAAGKWEKICEQDSRWWRRDAARLRYYVGEGAGLEDMRFQIHVYRRLAD
;
A
#
# COMPACT_ATOMS: atom_id res chain seq x y z
N MET A 1 49.37 -16.43 -41.73
CA MET A 1 50.49 -15.45 -41.74
C MET A 1 50.10 -14.35 -40.80
N GLY A 2 50.66 -14.02 -39.68
CA GLY A 2 51.88 -14.35 -39.01
C GLY A 2 51.81 -13.51 -37.73
N GLN A 3 51.88 -14.12 -36.57
CA GLN A 3 52.40 -13.51 -35.34
C GLN A 3 53.89 -13.25 -35.57
N PRO A 4 54.68 -12.53 -34.73
CA PRO A 4 54.68 -12.68 -33.28
C PRO A 4 55.24 -11.51 -32.43
N ARG A 5 55.13 -11.71 -31.07
CA ARG A 5 56.11 -11.51 -29.99
C ARG A 5 56.48 -10.07 -29.54
N SER A 6 56.42 -9.74 -28.30
CA SER A 6 56.95 -10.10 -26.97
C SER A 6 58.00 -9.09 -26.46
N GLY A 7 57.98 -8.82 -25.15
CA GLY A 7 59.04 -8.15 -24.40
C GLY A 7 58.50 -7.42 -23.16
N ALA A 8 58.38 -7.94 -22.04
CA ALA A 8 59.24 -8.32 -20.94
C ALA A 8 59.97 -7.15 -20.24
N SER A 9 59.54 -6.90 -18.98
CA SER A 9 60.33 -6.73 -17.75
C SER A 9 61.30 -5.58 -17.61
N LYS A 10 61.18 -4.80 -16.53
CA LYS A 10 62.18 -4.79 -15.47
C LYS A 10 61.77 -3.97 -14.24
N LYS A 11 61.98 -4.60 -13.09
CA LYS A 11 62.03 -4.05 -11.74
C LYS A 11 63.22 -3.08 -11.61
N SER A 12 63.09 -2.08 -10.72
CA SER A 12 64.22 -1.70 -9.87
C SER A 12 63.74 -1.03 -8.59
N THR A 13 64.24 -1.57 -7.53
CA THR A 13 64.27 -1.16 -6.12
C THR A 13 65.32 -0.08 -5.91
N SER A 14 65.12 0.87 -4.97
CA SER A 14 66.12 1.22 -3.91
C SER A 14 65.68 2.45 -3.12
N LYS A 15 65.49 2.24 -1.85
CA LYS A 15 66.29 2.68 -0.68
C LYS A 15 66.11 4.13 -0.22
N ASN A 16 65.64 4.19 1.02
CA ASN A 16 65.75 5.27 2.01
C ASN A 16 67.23 5.63 2.29
N PRO A 17 67.56 6.82 2.79
CA PRO A 17 67.77 6.91 4.21
C PRO A 17 67.37 8.26 4.89
N GLN A 18 67.05 8.09 6.13
CA GLN A 18 67.14 8.88 7.38
C GLN A 18 67.79 10.28 7.30
N GLY A 19 67.13 11.22 7.96
CA GLY A 19 67.68 12.46 8.49
C GLY A 19 66.85 13.00 9.64
N ARG A 20 67.35 12.80 10.86
CA ARG A 20 66.92 13.44 12.11
C ARG A 20 67.16 14.94 12.02
N ASP A 21 66.25 15.77 12.52
CA ASP A 21 66.62 16.81 13.47
C ASP A 21 65.46 17.33 14.28
N ASN A 22 65.75 17.49 15.55
CA ASN A 22 64.98 18.07 16.64
C ASN A 22 64.65 19.55 16.43
N ARG A 23 63.45 20.02 16.82
CA ARG A 23 63.34 21.18 17.73
C ARG A 23 61.96 21.52 18.22
N LYS A 24 61.86 21.47 19.56
CA LYS A 24 61.11 22.35 20.45
C LYS A 24 59.60 22.36 20.46
N GLU A 25 59.09 21.80 21.55
CA GLU A 25 57.85 22.08 22.24
C GLU A 25 57.56 23.58 22.34
N LYS A 26 56.29 23.94 22.03
CA LYS A 26 55.61 25.07 22.64
C LYS A 26 54.22 24.60 23.07
N LYS A 27 54.03 24.36 24.36
CA LYS A 27 52.78 24.24 25.03
C LYS A 27 51.91 25.45 24.72
N ARG A 28 50.66 25.21 24.31
CA ARG A 28 49.59 26.18 24.33
C ARG A 28 48.39 25.54 24.99
N PRO A 29 47.59 26.26 25.79
CA PRO A 29 46.68 25.67 26.74
C PRO A 29 45.44 25.07 26.09
N GLN A 30 44.97 23.99 26.68
CA GLN A 30 43.64 23.42 26.46
C GLN A 30 42.57 24.46 26.86
N GLN A 31 41.88 25.01 25.88
CA GLN A 31 40.56 25.60 26.09
C GLN A 31 39.54 24.49 25.84
N SER A 32 38.94 24.11 26.95
CA SER A 32 37.72 23.35 27.02
C SER A 32 36.65 24.04 26.17
N LYS A 33 36.32 23.50 25.03
CA LYS A 33 35.05 23.79 24.34
C LYS A 33 33.96 22.98 25.00
N GLN A 34 33.32 23.56 25.99
CA GLN A 34 31.91 23.34 26.23
C GLN A 34 31.17 23.85 25.00
N GLU A 35 30.86 22.98 24.08
CA GLU A 35 29.81 23.23 23.08
C GLU A 35 28.48 23.11 23.82
N THR A 36 27.98 24.23 24.22
CA THR A 36 26.63 24.53 24.60
C THR A 36 25.64 23.87 23.66
N ALA A 37 24.90 22.93 24.21
CA ALA A 37 23.59 22.54 23.74
C ALA A 37 22.64 23.75 23.89
N GLN A 38 22.71 24.68 22.98
CA GLN A 38 21.80 25.82 22.88
C GLN A 38 21.49 26.03 21.41
N SER A 39 20.27 25.80 21.08
CA SER A 39 19.54 26.18 19.88
C SER A 39 18.79 25.02 19.24
N ARG A 40 17.77 24.55 19.93
CA ARG A 40 16.56 23.97 19.31
C ARG A 40 15.38 24.15 20.23
N HIS A 41 15.17 25.38 20.64
CA HIS A 41 13.94 25.81 21.30
C HIS A 41 13.59 27.18 20.72
N ASP A 42 13.05 27.14 19.50
CA ASP A 42 12.21 28.21 18.96
C ASP A 42 11.54 27.70 17.71
N GLN A 43 10.38 27.14 17.90
CA GLN A 43 9.27 27.04 16.96
C GLN A 43 8.14 26.21 17.60
N THR A 44 7.70 26.62 18.77
CA THR A 44 6.46 26.12 19.37
C THR A 44 5.49 27.29 19.50
N SER A 45 4.82 27.55 18.39
CA SER A 45 3.54 28.27 18.41
C SER A 45 2.98 28.33 17.00
N GLN A 46 2.29 27.26 16.58
CA GLN A 46 1.21 27.22 15.56
C GLN A 46 0.94 25.81 15.04
N ASP A 47 0.88 24.76 15.86
CA ASP A 47 0.75 23.39 15.36
C ASP A 47 -0.37 22.57 16.01
N GLY A 48 -1.57 23.13 16.13
CA GLY A 48 -2.76 22.31 16.44
C GLY A 48 -3.24 21.43 15.28
N ASN A 49 -2.57 21.49 14.12
CA ASN A 49 -3.08 20.90 12.88
C ASN A 49 -2.14 19.86 12.24
N GLN A 50 -1.00 19.57 12.86
CA GLN A 50 0.00 18.65 12.31
C GLN A 50 -0.28 17.21 12.70
N ILE A 51 -0.25 16.27 11.72
CA ILE A 51 -0.41 14.84 11.98
C ILE A 51 0.92 14.23 12.43
N ASP A 52 0.91 13.58 13.61
CA ASP A 52 2.03 12.75 14.05
C ASP A 52 1.97 11.37 13.39
N LEU A 53 2.87 11.11 12.46
CA LEU A 53 2.99 9.84 11.75
C LEU A 53 3.88 8.81 12.46
N SER A 54 4.08 8.93 13.77
CA SER A 54 4.96 8.04 14.56
C SER A 54 4.28 6.74 15.03
N ALA A 55 2.98 6.56 14.79
CA ALA A 55 2.26 5.38 15.24
C ALA A 55 2.91 4.08 14.72
N THR A 56 2.95 3.08 15.59
CA THR A 56 3.51 1.76 15.29
C THR A 56 2.43 0.71 15.40
N ILE A 57 2.66 -0.43 14.74
CA ILE A 57 1.78 -1.60 14.79
C ILE A 57 2.48 -2.70 15.60
N PRO A 58 1.78 -3.40 16.51
CA PRO A 58 2.34 -4.53 17.26
C PRO A 58 2.93 -5.59 16.34
N LEU A 59 4.09 -6.14 16.70
CA LEU A 59 4.83 -7.09 15.88
C LEU A 59 4.02 -8.36 15.56
N THR A 60 3.22 -8.81 16.51
CA THR A 60 2.34 -9.99 16.34
C THR A 60 1.22 -9.73 15.35
N LEU A 61 0.73 -8.49 15.27
CA LEU A 61 -0.25 -8.07 14.26
C LEU A 61 0.40 -7.88 12.89
N GLN A 62 1.65 -7.38 12.83
CA GLN A 62 2.44 -7.37 11.59
C GLN A 62 2.66 -8.79 11.05
N GLN A 63 2.92 -9.77 11.93
CA GLN A 63 3.05 -11.16 11.50
C GLN A 63 1.72 -11.72 10.98
N LEU A 64 0.60 -11.39 11.60
CA LEU A 64 -0.72 -11.80 11.09
C LEU A 64 -1.00 -11.23 9.70
N LEU A 65 -0.67 -9.95 9.45
CA LEU A 65 -0.74 -9.32 8.12
C LEU A 65 0.06 -10.15 7.08
N LEU A 66 1.29 -10.52 7.40
CA LEU A 66 2.14 -11.33 6.50
C LEU A 66 1.55 -12.72 6.25
N ASN A 67 0.97 -13.33 7.26
CA ASN A 67 0.32 -14.63 7.14
C ASN A 67 -0.92 -14.56 6.25
N VAL A 68 -1.69 -13.44 6.29
CA VAL A 68 -2.80 -13.21 5.35
C VAL A 68 -2.31 -13.14 3.92
N PHE A 69 -1.27 -12.35 3.60
CA PHE A 69 -0.68 -12.31 2.26
C PHE A 69 -0.27 -13.69 1.78
N LYS A 70 0.46 -14.40 2.63
CA LYS A 70 0.94 -15.75 2.32
C LYS A 70 -0.21 -16.70 2.04
N THR A 71 -1.22 -16.75 2.91
CA THR A 71 -2.37 -17.65 2.76
C THR A 71 -3.20 -17.29 1.55
N ALA A 72 -3.44 -16.00 1.30
CA ALA A 72 -4.26 -15.55 0.17
C ALA A 72 -3.64 -15.85 -1.19
N LEU A 73 -2.32 -15.66 -1.33
CA LEU A 73 -1.70 -15.55 -2.64
C LEU A 73 -0.80 -16.74 -3.02
N LEU A 74 -0.37 -17.57 -2.05
CA LEU A 74 0.37 -18.80 -2.35
C LEU A 74 -0.54 -20.01 -2.64
N THR A 75 -1.74 -20.06 -2.02
CA THR A 75 -2.65 -21.18 -2.24
C THR A 75 -3.29 -21.06 -3.62
N SER A 76 -3.18 -22.11 -4.43
CA SER A 76 -4.00 -22.27 -5.63
C SER A 76 -5.43 -22.59 -5.16
N ASP A 77 -6.42 -21.83 -5.63
CA ASP A 77 -7.81 -22.26 -5.49
C ASP A 77 -7.97 -23.55 -6.31
N GLY A 78 -8.43 -24.61 -5.68
CA GLY A 78 -8.81 -25.80 -6.43
C GLY A 78 -9.86 -25.45 -7.49
N PRO A 79 -10.06 -26.24 -8.54
CA PRO A 79 -10.93 -25.90 -9.66
C PRO A 79 -12.31 -25.52 -9.12
N HIS A 80 -12.69 -24.26 -9.29
CA HIS A 80 -14.06 -23.82 -9.08
C HIS A 80 -14.93 -24.56 -10.09
N ASN A 81 -15.72 -25.49 -9.59
CA ASN A 81 -16.78 -26.16 -10.34
C ASN A 81 -17.84 -25.11 -10.68
N HIS A 82 -17.66 -24.40 -11.77
CA HIS A 82 -18.72 -23.58 -12.35
C HIS A 82 -19.75 -24.55 -12.96
N ASN A 83 -20.66 -25.03 -12.13
CA ASN A 83 -21.90 -25.60 -12.61
C ASN A 83 -22.69 -24.48 -13.30
N HIS A 84 -22.44 -24.30 -14.59
CA HIS A 84 -23.43 -23.68 -15.46
C HIS A 84 -24.54 -24.71 -15.68
N ASP A 85 -25.62 -24.58 -14.92
CA ASP A 85 -26.89 -25.19 -15.23
C ASP A 85 -27.37 -24.63 -16.58
N HIS A 86 -27.01 -25.32 -17.67
CA HIS A 86 -27.72 -25.22 -18.93
C HIS A 86 -28.75 -26.35 -18.98
N ASP A 87 -29.95 -26.02 -18.52
CA ASP A 87 -31.16 -26.73 -18.81
C ASP A 87 -31.44 -26.71 -20.32
N HIS A 88 -31.16 -27.82 -21.01
CA HIS A 88 -31.74 -28.13 -22.31
C HIS A 88 -32.27 -29.56 -22.31
N GLY A 89 -33.54 -29.65 -22.04
CA GLY A 89 -34.31 -30.84 -22.26
C GLY A 89 -34.35 -31.18 -23.75
N HIS A 90 -33.99 -32.40 -24.09
CA HIS A 90 -34.55 -33.11 -25.23
C HIS A 90 -34.64 -34.62 -24.96
N GLN A 91 -35.82 -35.11 -25.23
CA GLN A 91 -36.30 -36.49 -25.09
C GLN A 91 -35.82 -37.41 -26.18
N ASN A 92 -35.87 -38.71 -25.83
CA ASN A 92 -36.08 -39.89 -26.69
C ASN A 92 -34.89 -40.43 -27.51
N GLU A 93 -34.66 -41.70 -27.67
CA GLU A 93 -35.47 -42.95 -27.59
C GLU A 93 -34.57 -44.18 -27.59
N HIS A 94 -35.06 -45.24 -27.00
CA HIS A 94 -34.72 -46.66 -27.07
C HIS A 94 -33.82 -47.18 -28.18
N ARG A 95 -32.81 -47.97 -27.81
CA ARG A 95 -32.60 -49.30 -28.42
C ARG A 95 -31.66 -50.18 -27.58
N ALA A 96 -32.17 -51.39 -27.30
CA ALA A 96 -31.47 -52.42 -26.55
C ALA A 96 -30.57 -53.30 -27.42
N PRO A 97 -29.88 -54.32 -26.88
CA PRO A 97 -28.46 -54.66 -27.15
C PRO A 97 -28.28 -55.94 -27.99
N THR A 98 -27.10 -56.17 -28.49
CA THR A 98 -26.58 -57.54 -28.74
C THR A 98 -25.04 -57.55 -28.75
N PRO A 99 -24.40 -58.75 -28.54
CA PRO A 99 -23.16 -58.87 -27.82
C PRO A 99 -21.98 -59.47 -28.67
N ARG A 100 -20.83 -59.47 -28.01
CA ARG A 100 -19.69 -60.37 -28.21
C ARG A 100 -18.58 -60.04 -29.19
N ALA A 101 -17.38 -59.80 -28.68
CA ALA A 101 -16.22 -60.68 -28.89
C ALA A 101 -15.06 -60.23 -27.97
N GLU A 102 -14.56 -61.21 -27.26
CA GLU A 102 -13.38 -61.15 -26.42
C GLU A 102 -12.10 -61.00 -27.24
N THR A 103 -11.19 -60.12 -26.88
CA THR A 103 -9.77 -60.26 -27.14
C THR A 103 -9.00 -59.66 -25.95
N ASP A 104 -8.28 -60.51 -25.28
CA ASP A 104 -7.30 -60.25 -24.24
C ASP A 104 -6.22 -59.28 -24.72
N SER A 105 -6.05 -58.19 -23.99
CA SER A 105 -4.81 -57.42 -23.92
C SER A 105 -4.81 -56.70 -22.60
N GLU A 106 -3.94 -57.05 -21.72
CA GLU A 106 -3.67 -56.37 -20.46
C GLU A 106 -3.36 -54.88 -20.72
N PRO A 107 -4.01 -53.95 -20.02
CA PRO A 107 -3.52 -52.59 -19.98
C PRO A 107 -2.52 -52.46 -18.85
N GLU A 108 -1.29 -52.06 -19.19
CA GLU A 108 -0.33 -51.52 -18.28
C GLU A 108 -1.01 -50.45 -17.40
N ALA A 109 -0.97 -50.63 -16.12
CA ALA A 109 -1.42 -49.67 -15.14
C ALA A 109 -0.59 -48.40 -15.27
N GLN A 110 -1.02 -47.46 -16.07
CA GLN A 110 -0.58 -46.06 -15.94
C GLN A 110 -1.12 -45.55 -14.63
N THR A 111 -0.26 -45.54 -13.63
CA THR A 111 -0.45 -44.82 -12.39
C THR A 111 -0.56 -43.34 -12.72
N THR A 112 -1.80 -42.85 -12.90
CA THR A 112 -2.07 -41.42 -12.91
C THR A 112 -1.71 -40.92 -11.51
N ALA A 113 -0.53 -40.31 -11.40
CA ALA A 113 -0.17 -39.51 -10.26
C ALA A 113 -1.28 -38.46 -10.03
N PRO A 114 -1.69 -38.21 -8.77
CA PRO A 114 -2.68 -37.17 -8.51
C PRO A 114 -2.15 -35.86 -9.07
N ALA A 115 -2.98 -35.17 -9.82
CA ALA A 115 -2.68 -33.85 -10.38
C ALA A 115 -2.06 -32.99 -9.30
N GLY A 116 -0.75 -32.79 -9.37
CA GLY A 116 0.00 -31.98 -8.44
C GLY A 116 -0.60 -30.58 -8.47
N LYS A 117 -0.90 -30.00 -7.29
CA LYS A 117 -1.18 -28.59 -7.16
C LYS A 117 -0.02 -27.87 -7.83
N GLU A 118 -0.27 -27.17 -8.92
CA GLU A 118 0.76 -26.36 -9.55
C GLU A 118 1.18 -25.27 -8.55
N GLU A 119 2.37 -25.43 -8.02
CA GLU A 119 2.97 -24.48 -7.11
C GLU A 119 3.46 -23.27 -7.92
N LEU A 120 3.10 -22.07 -7.49
CA LEU A 120 3.46 -20.84 -8.19
C LEU A 120 5.00 -20.69 -8.25
N ASP A 121 5.59 -20.66 -9.44
CA ASP A 121 7.04 -20.41 -9.61
C ASP A 121 7.36 -18.94 -9.38
N ILE A 122 7.37 -18.55 -8.12
CA ILE A 122 7.63 -17.16 -7.69
C ILE A 122 8.95 -16.63 -8.24
N LYS A 123 9.98 -17.46 -8.32
CA LYS A 123 11.29 -17.01 -8.79
C LYS A 123 11.25 -16.56 -10.24
N SER A 124 10.70 -17.37 -11.12
CA SER A 124 10.58 -17.08 -12.55
C SER A 124 9.68 -15.87 -12.78
N LEU A 125 8.51 -15.83 -12.15
CA LEU A 125 7.57 -14.73 -12.26
C LEU A 125 8.16 -13.39 -11.80
N VAL A 126 8.88 -13.36 -10.67
CA VAL A 126 9.56 -12.15 -10.17
C VAL A 126 10.66 -11.69 -11.12
N GLN A 127 11.38 -12.60 -11.80
CA GLN A 127 12.37 -12.21 -12.81
C GLN A 127 11.70 -11.60 -14.05
N THR A 128 10.58 -12.18 -14.51
CA THR A 128 9.78 -11.64 -15.60
C THR A 128 9.29 -10.23 -15.29
N ILE A 129 8.69 -10.01 -14.10
CA ILE A 129 8.26 -8.67 -13.68
C ILE A 129 9.44 -7.68 -13.66
N LYS A 130 10.58 -8.08 -13.10
CA LYS A 130 11.77 -7.21 -13.08
C LYS A 130 12.24 -6.83 -14.48
N SER A 131 12.15 -7.76 -15.45
CA SER A 131 12.50 -7.48 -16.83
C SER A 131 11.58 -6.44 -17.44
N HIS A 132 10.26 -6.59 -17.27
CA HIS A 132 9.28 -5.59 -17.74
C HIS A 132 9.51 -4.22 -17.11
N LEU A 133 9.64 -4.17 -15.77
CA LEU A 133 9.87 -2.91 -15.05
C LEU A 133 11.20 -2.23 -15.45
N TYR A 134 12.26 -3.01 -15.69
CA TYR A 134 13.54 -2.48 -16.16
C TYR A 134 13.43 -1.84 -17.55
N ASN A 135 12.65 -2.45 -18.43
CA ASN A 135 12.38 -1.97 -19.78
C ASN A 135 11.30 -0.88 -19.83
N ARG A 136 10.70 -0.51 -18.68
CA ARG A 136 9.55 0.38 -18.54
C ARG A 136 8.32 -0.09 -19.35
N ASP A 137 8.19 -1.37 -19.50
CA ASP A 137 7.06 -2.03 -20.12
C ASP A 137 6.00 -2.32 -19.04
N PHE A 138 5.27 -1.26 -18.67
CA PHE A 138 4.26 -1.33 -17.62
C PHE A 138 3.00 -2.07 -18.07
N ASP A 139 2.71 -2.09 -19.36
CA ASP A 139 1.57 -2.84 -19.91
C ASP A 139 1.79 -4.33 -19.68
N SER A 140 2.91 -4.89 -20.11
CA SER A 140 3.23 -6.31 -19.87
C SER A 140 3.42 -6.64 -18.39
N ALA A 141 3.85 -5.66 -17.57
CA ALA A 141 4.02 -5.87 -16.13
C ALA A 141 2.69 -5.93 -15.36
N PHE A 142 1.64 -5.24 -15.86
CA PHE A 142 0.40 -5.02 -15.11
C PHE A 142 -0.86 -5.17 -15.96
N THR A 143 -1.05 -4.37 -17.02
CA THR A 143 -2.31 -4.26 -17.75
C THR A 143 -2.65 -5.55 -18.50
N ASP A 144 -1.63 -6.18 -19.09
CA ASP A 144 -1.70 -7.42 -19.87
C ASP A 144 -1.20 -8.65 -19.08
N ALA A 145 -0.83 -8.44 -17.80
CA ALA A 145 -0.32 -9.49 -16.94
C ALA A 145 -1.41 -10.51 -16.58
N ASP A 146 -1.05 -11.78 -16.54
CA ASP A 146 -1.91 -12.83 -16.03
C ASP A 146 -2.02 -12.80 -14.48
N GLU A 147 -2.95 -13.60 -13.95
CA GLU A 147 -3.19 -13.68 -12.52
C GLU A 147 -1.95 -14.07 -11.74
N ASP A 148 -1.16 -15.02 -12.23
CA ASP A 148 0.00 -15.55 -11.51
C ASP A 148 1.12 -14.49 -11.43
N LEU A 149 1.31 -13.71 -12.50
CA LEU A 149 2.25 -12.60 -12.52
C LEU A 149 1.84 -11.51 -11.51
N LEU A 150 0.56 -11.15 -11.47
CA LEU A 150 0.02 -10.19 -10.51
C LEU A 150 0.12 -10.71 -9.06
N ARG A 151 -0.17 -11.97 -8.82
CA ARG A 151 0.00 -12.62 -7.49
C ARG A 151 1.46 -12.59 -7.05
N ALA A 152 2.39 -12.94 -7.94
CA ALA A 152 3.83 -12.90 -7.66
C ALA A 152 4.31 -11.47 -7.35
N TYR A 153 3.79 -10.45 -8.08
CA TYR A 153 4.05 -9.04 -7.76
C TYR A 153 3.58 -8.69 -6.35
N ALA A 154 2.33 -9.01 -6.02
CA ALA A 154 1.77 -8.71 -4.70
C ALA A 154 2.53 -9.41 -3.58
N LEU A 155 2.89 -10.69 -3.74
CA LEU A 155 3.73 -11.41 -2.78
C LEU A 155 5.10 -10.76 -2.58
N ARG A 156 5.72 -10.28 -3.67
CA ARG A 156 7.09 -9.75 -3.62
C ARG A 156 7.17 -8.34 -3.05
N TRP A 157 6.25 -7.45 -3.40
CA TRP A 157 6.36 -6.02 -3.06
C TRP A 157 5.29 -5.52 -2.11
N SER A 158 4.04 -6.01 -2.22
CA SER A 158 2.94 -5.45 -1.43
C SER A 158 3.05 -5.74 0.06
N ALA A 159 3.61 -6.88 0.45
CA ALA A 159 3.77 -7.23 1.87
C ALA A 159 4.68 -6.24 2.62
N SER A 160 5.84 -5.88 2.06
CA SER A 160 6.74 -4.88 2.65
C SER A 160 6.09 -3.48 2.68
N ARG A 161 5.41 -3.11 1.58
CA ARG A 161 4.69 -1.84 1.48
C ARG A 161 3.59 -1.75 2.53
N ALA A 162 2.77 -2.79 2.69
CA ALA A 162 1.70 -2.84 3.68
C ALA A 162 2.23 -2.64 5.10
N LEU A 163 3.33 -3.29 5.47
CA LEU A 163 3.96 -3.09 6.77
C LEU A 163 4.44 -1.64 6.97
N GLY A 164 5.03 -1.05 5.94
CA GLY A 164 5.49 0.34 5.98
C GLY A 164 4.37 1.37 6.06
N TYR A 165 3.20 1.06 5.48
CA TYR A 165 2.04 1.95 5.43
C TYR A 165 1.15 1.86 6.68
N ALA A 166 1.10 0.69 7.34
CA ALA A 166 0.13 0.43 8.42
C ALA A 166 0.23 1.44 9.57
N GLY A 167 1.46 1.83 9.97
CA GLY A 167 1.66 2.88 10.98
C GLY A 167 1.20 4.26 10.50
N ILE A 168 1.44 4.58 9.23
CA ILE A 168 0.99 5.84 8.62
C ILE A 168 -0.53 5.90 8.63
N PHE A 169 -1.20 4.84 8.18
CA PHE A 169 -2.67 4.77 8.18
C PHE A 169 -3.25 4.84 9.59
N LYS A 170 -2.65 4.16 10.56
CA LYS A 170 -3.09 4.28 11.96
C LYS A 170 -3.06 5.73 12.45
N SER A 171 -1.98 6.48 12.18
CA SER A 171 -1.86 7.89 12.54
C SER A 171 -2.91 8.75 11.84
N VAL A 172 -3.07 8.58 10.52
CA VAL A 172 -4.03 9.35 9.72
C VAL A 172 -5.47 9.05 10.16
N LEU A 173 -5.83 7.77 10.31
CA LEU A 173 -7.16 7.37 10.75
C LEU A 173 -7.51 7.88 12.14
N ARG A 174 -6.56 7.85 13.10
CA ARG A 174 -6.76 8.46 14.41
C ARG A 174 -7.10 9.94 14.30
N THR A 175 -6.35 10.69 13.50
CA THR A 175 -6.61 12.11 13.31
C THR A 175 -7.97 12.37 12.67
N LEU A 176 -8.36 11.56 11.67
CA LEU A 176 -9.62 11.72 10.95
C LEU A 176 -10.84 11.34 11.78
N LEU A 177 -10.73 10.27 12.57
CA LEU A 177 -11.88 9.64 13.23
C LEU A 177 -11.99 10.01 14.71
N CYS A 178 -10.86 10.29 15.40
CA CYS A 178 -10.85 10.57 16.81
C CYS A 178 -10.80 12.08 17.14
N GLY A 179 -10.38 12.95 16.19
CA GLY A 179 -10.25 14.40 16.41
C GLY A 179 -9.38 14.75 17.64
N SER A 180 -9.06 16.02 17.82
CA SER A 180 -8.22 16.47 18.95
C SER A 180 -8.89 16.38 20.35
N GLY A 181 -10.11 15.83 20.45
CA GLY A 181 -10.90 15.84 21.69
C GLY A 181 -11.51 14.52 22.13
N GLY A 182 -11.14 13.37 21.58
CA GLY A 182 -11.62 12.05 22.04
C GLY A 182 -13.14 11.77 21.97
N ALA A 183 -13.97 12.82 21.96
CA ALA A 183 -15.44 12.71 22.01
C ALA A 183 -16.12 12.42 20.65
N GLN A 184 -15.41 12.52 19.53
CA GLN A 184 -16.02 12.39 18.19
C GLN A 184 -16.24 10.96 17.72
N ILE A 185 -15.60 9.95 18.31
CA ILE A 185 -15.84 8.54 17.94
C ILE A 185 -17.30 8.17 18.25
N GLN A 186 -17.87 8.66 19.34
CA GLN A 186 -19.24 8.30 19.77
C GLN A 186 -20.33 8.87 18.87
N THR A 187 -20.14 10.04 18.27
CA THR A 187 -21.14 10.66 17.38
C THR A 187 -21.12 10.08 15.96
N ARG A 188 -19.98 9.54 15.50
CA ARG A 188 -19.82 8.91 14.18
C ARG A 188 -19.95 7.39 14.17
N ALA A 189 -20.30 6.77 15.30
CA ALA A 189 -20.39 5.31 15.44
C ALA A 189 -21.38 4.62 14.49
N LYS A 190 -22.21 5.37 13.77
CA LYS A 190 -23.18 4.85 12.79
C LYS A 190 -22.78 5.06 11.33
N GLU A 191 -21.70 5.79 11.05
CA GLU A 191 -21.32 6.13 9.69
C GLU A 191 -20.14 5.28 9.22
N THR A 192 -20.23 4.77 7.99
CA THR A 192 -19.11 4.12 7.32
C THR A 192 -18.21 5.16 6.67
N SER A 193 -16.93 5.17 7.03
CA SER A 193 -15.94 6.02 6.40
C SER A 193 -15.39 5.36 5.15
N HIS A 194 -15.37 6.08 4.01
CA HIS A 194 -14.82 5.58 2.76
C HIS A 194 -13.38 6.05 2.56
N ILE A 195 -12.54 5.13 2.11
CA ILE A 195 -11.15 5.38 1.69
C ILE A 195 -11.01 4.92 0.25
N VAL A 196 -10.45 5.77 -0.59
CA VAL A 196 -10.18 5.46 -2.00
C VAL A 196 -8.67 5.39 -2.22
N CYS A 197 -8.19 4.22 -2.66
CA CYS A 197 -6.77 3.93 -2.88
C CYS A 197 -6.51 3.88 -4.40
N ILE A 198 -5.97 4.95 -4.96
CA ILE A 198 -5.66 5.05 -6.38
C ILE A 198 -4.30 4.42 -6.66
N GLY A 199 -4.26 3.44 -7.57
CA GLY A 199 -3.11 2.56 -7.78
C GLY A 199 -2.97 1.48 -6.69
N GLY A 200 -4.06 1.19 -5.95
CA GLY A 200 -4.05 0.28 -4.80
C GLY A 200 -4.35 -1.19 -5.12
N GLY A 201 -4.45 -1.57 -6.39
CA GLY A 201 -4.87 -2.91 -6.82
C GLY A 201 -4.00 -4.04 -6.29
N ALA A 202 -2.70 -3.81 -6.14
CA ALA A 202 -1.77 -4.80 -5.61
C ALA A 202 -1.97 -5.15 -4.11
N GLY A 203 -2.93 -4.52 -3.42
CA GLY A 203 -3.42 -4.88 -2.10
C GLY A 203 -2.59 -4.38 -0.92
N ALA A 204 -1.53 -3.59 -1.13
CA ALA A 204 -0.70 -3.10 -0.04
C ALA A 204 -1.49 -2.17 0.90
N GLU A 205 -2.25 -1.22 0.36
CA GLU A 205 -3.09 -0.29 1.10
C GLU A 205 -4.23 -1.02 1.82
N ILE A 206 -4.89 -1.97 1.13
CA ILE A 206 -5.97 -2.76 1.71
C ILE A 206 -5.51 -3.46 2.99
N MET A 207 -4.36 -4.15 2.91
CA MET A 207 -3.80 -4.88 4.04
C MET A 207 -3.31 -3.97 5.15
N ALA A 208 -2.70 -2.85 4.79
CA ALA A 208 -2.22 -1.86 5.76
C ALA A 208 -3.40 -1.21 6.51
N LEU A 209 -4.47 -0.85 5.80
CA LEU A 209 -5.71 -0.30 6.37
C LEU A 209 -6.41 -1.31 7.27
N ALA A 210 -6.55 -2.58 6.82
CA ALA A 210 -7.12 -3.64 7.64
C ALA A 210 -6.34 -3.81 8.94
N THR A 211 -5.02 -3.78 8.88
CA THR A 211 -4.15 -3.94 10.05
C THR A 211 -4.26 -2.74 11.00
N ALA A 212 -4.20 -1.52 10.47
CA ALA A 212 -4.36 -0.30 11.26
C ALA A 212 -5.73 -0.22 11.92
N TRP A 213 -6.79 -0.58 11.19
CA TRP A 213 -8.16 -0.62 11.70
C TRP A 213 -8.32 -1.62 12.84
N ARG A 214 -7.78 -2.84 12.69
CA ARG A 214 -7.80 -3.85 13.75
C ARG A 214 -7.11 -3.34 15.02
N ASP A 215 -5.93 -2.79 14.89
CA ASP A 215 -5.17 -2.28 16.04
C ASP A 215 -5.90 -1.15 16.78
N MET A 216 -6.53 -0.23 16.04
CA MET A 216 -7.35 0.83 16.62
C MET A 216 -8.59 0.28 17.35
N MET A 217 -9.24 -0.74 16.79
CA MET A 217 -10.41 -1.36 17.43
C MET A 217 -10.04 -2.15 18.68
N ASP A 218 -8.89 -2.82 18.67
CA ASP A 218 -8.37 -3.55 19.84
C ASP A 218 -8.01 -2.55 20.98
N GLU A 219 -7.41 -1.41 20.67
CA GLU A 219 -7.13 -0.33 21.66
C GLU A 219 -8.40 0.25 22.25
N THR A 220 -9.43 0.48 21.44
CA THR A 220 -10.72 0.99 21.90
C THR A 220 -11.41 0.01 22.85
N ALA A 221 -11.41 -1.28 22.49
CA ALA A 221 -12.01 -2.33 23.33
C ALA A 221 -11.32 -2.44 24.71
N LEU A 222 -10.00 -2.27 24.75
CA LEU A 222 -9.24 -2.24 26.02
C LEU A 222 -9.60 -1.03 26.87
N SER A 223 -9.77 0.14 26.26
CA SER A 223 -10.16 1.36 26.97
C SER A 223 -11.56 1.27 27.58
N ASP A 224 -12.51 0.70 26.85
CA ASP A 224 -13.89 0.50 27.32
C ASP A 224 -13.94 -0.52 28.48
N GLY A 225 -13.11 -1.56 28.43
CA GLY A 225 -13.04 -2.59 29.48
C GLY A 225 -12.45 -2.09 30.81
N VAL A 226 -11.57 -1.10 30.79
CA VAL A 226 -10.97 -0.52 32.01
C VAL A 226 -11.95 0.44 32.70
N GLY A 227 -12.84 1.10 31.94
CA GLY A 227 -13.81 2.05 32.48
C GLY A 227 -14.96 1.40 33.29
N THR A 228 -15.16 0.08 33.22
CA THR A 228 -16.24 -0.63 33.90
C THR A 228 -15.87 -1.28 35.24
N VAL A 229 -14.62 -1.17 35.68
CA VAL A 229 -14.23 -1.57 37.04
C VAL A 229 -14.48 -0.39 38.00
N SER A 230 -15.74 -0.04 38.18
CA SER A 230 -16.16 0.77 39.32
C SER A 230 -15.91 -0.03 40.60
N LEU A 231 -15.19 0.54 41.55
CA LEU A 231 -15.07 0.04 42.91
C LEU A 231 -16.48 -0.04 43.53
N GLU A 232 -17.13 -1.19 43.42
CA GLU A 232 -18.31 -1.45 44.28
C GLU A 232 -17.82 -1.67 45.68
N ASP A 233 -18.13 -0.68 46.49
CA ASP A 233 -18.02 -0.69 47.94
C ASP A 233 -18.84 -1.86 48.50
N LYS A 234 -18.21 -2.74 49.25
CA LYS A 234 -18.85 -3.87 49.93
C LYS A 234 -19.77 -3.37 51.00
N SER A 235 -21.05 -3.22 50.73
CA SER A 235 -22.07 -3.24 51.74
C SER A 235 -23.05 -4.38 51.47
N GLY A 236 -23.18 -5.29 52.44
CA GLY A 236 -23.87 -6.54 52.34
C GLY A 236 -25.38 -6.40 52.13
N GLY A 237 -25.92 -7.32 51.34
CA GLY A 237 -27.36 -7.51 51.17
C GLY A 237 -27.59 -8.83 50.44
N GLN A 238 -28.07 -9.85 51.15
CA GLN A 238 -28.62 -11.10 50.61
C GLN A 238 -29.86 -10.81 49.78
N GLY A 239 -29.97 -11.40 48.59
CA GLY A 239 -31.26 -11.44 47.88
C GLY A 239 -31.19 -11.92 46.44
N GLN A 240 -31.52 -13.19 46.25
CA GLN A 240 -32.19 -13.80 45.10
C GLN A 240 -31.63 -13.70 43.67
N ASN A 241 -31.26 -14.90 43.18
CA ASN A 241 -31.09 -15.26 41.79
C ASN A 241 -32.25 -14.77 40.90
N GLN A 242 -31.95 -13.96 39.90
CA GLN A 242 -32.65 -13.89 38.64
C GLN A 242 -31.61 -13.84 37.54
N ASP A 243 -31.53 -14.94 36.77
CA ASP A 243 -30.84 -15.04 35.51
C ASP A 243 -31.47 -14.09 34.50
N THR A 244 -31.11 -12.85 34.51
CA THR A 244 -31.32 -11.93 33.40
C THR A 244 -29.96 -11.81 32.70
N ALA A 245 -29.75 -12.68 31.72
CA ALA A 245 -28.76 -12.44 30.67
C ALA A 245 -29.13 -11.12 30.02
N THR A 246 -28.58 -10.03 30.56
CA THR A 246 -28.57 -8.70 29.93
C THR A 246 -27.82 -8.86 28.62
N ALA A 247 -28.59 -9.00 27.52
CA ALA A 247 -28.01 -8.84 26.18
C ALA A 247 -27.33 -7.47 26.18
N ALA A 248 -26.02 -7.48 26.30
CA ALA A 248 -25.17 -6.28 26.15
C ALA A 248 -25.50 -5.74 24.77
N THR A 249 -26.32 -4.70 24.71
CA THR A 249 -26.62 -3.97 23.48
C THR A 249 -25.28 -3.39 23.01
N SER A 250 -24.59 -4.13 22.17
CA SER A 250 -23.32 -3.70 21.62
C SER A 250 -23.57 -2.42 20.83
N LEU A 251 -23.04 -1.32 21.31
CA LEU A 251 -23.06 -0.03 20.62
C LEU A 251 -22.59 -0.25 19.16
N PRO A 252 -23.26 0.39 18.19
CA PRO A 252 -22.85 0.29 16.79
C PRO A 252 -21.40 0.80 16.66
N ARG A 253 -20.53 -0.06 16.16
CA ARG A 253 -19.14 0.29 15.91
C ARG A 253 -19.03 0.94 14.52
N PRO A 254 -18.10 1.91 14.33
CA PRO A 254 -17.88 2.53 13.03
C PRO A 254 -17.44 1.48 12.00
N GLY A 255 -17.80 1.68 10.73
CA GLY A 255 -17.38 0.87 9.60
C GLY A 255 -16.30 1.57 8.78
N LEU A 256 -15.45 0.79 8.11
CA LEU A 256 -14.46 1.27 7.15
C LEU A 256 -14.68 0.56 5.81
N ALA A 257 -14.88 1.33 4.74
CA ALA A 257 -14.95 0.82 3.38
C ALA A 257 -13.73 1.30 2.59
N VAL A 258 -13.04 0.36 1.95
CA VAL A 258 -11.84 0.62 1.14
C VAL A 258 -12.15 0.26 -0.30
N THR A 259 -12.00 1.22 -1.21
CA THR A 259 -12.09 1.01 -2.65
C THR A 259 -10.70 1.15 -3.25
N ALA A 260 -10.15 0.06 -3.76
CA ALA A 260 -8.92 0.07 -4.55
C ALA A 260 -9.28 0.33 -6.02
N VAL A 261 -8.63 1.31 -6.63
CA VAL A 261 -8.81 1.69 -8.03
C VAL A 261 -7.50 1.48 -8.76
N ASP A 262 -7.51 0.75 -9.87
CA ASP A 262 -6.29 0.49 -10.64
C ASP A 262 -6.61 0.32 -12.14
N ILE A 263 -5.63 0.58 -13.00
CA ILE A 263 -5.75 0.40 -14.44
C ILE A 263 -5.68 -1.08 -14.82
N ALA A 264 -4.86 -1.86 -14.12
CA ALA A 264 -4.72 -3.30 -14.30
C ALA A 264 -5.84 -4.06 -13.58
N ASP A 265 -6.11 -5.28 -14.01
CA ASP A 265 -7.14 -6.12 -13.39
C ASP A 265 -6.61 -6.90 -12.18
N TRP A 266 -6.69 -6.27 -11.04
CA TRP A 266 -6.31 -6.85 -9.75
C TRP A 266 -7.46 -7.56 -9.02
N SER A 267 -8.61 -7.77 -9.69
CA SER A 267 -9.82 -8.34 -9.04
C SER A 267 -9.51 -9.63 -8.29
N SER A 268 -8.82 -10.57 -8.93
CA SER A 268 -8.44 -11.86 -8.30
C SER A 268 -7.59 -11.66 -7.04
N VAL A 269 -6.56 -10.80 -7.08
CA VAL A 269 -5.69 -10.52 -5.93
C VAL A 269 -6.50 -9.87 -4.80
N VAL A 270 -7.31 -8.86 -5.11
CA VAL A 270 -8.13 -8.16 -4.13
C VAL A 270 -9.16 -9.08 -3.49
N ASP A 271 -9.85 -9.90 -4.28
CA ASP A 271 -10.86 -10.84 -3.79
C ASP A 271 -10.25 -11.92 -2.90
N ARG A 272 -9.07 -12.44 -3.24
CA ARG A 272 -8.32 -13.38 -2.40
C ARG A 272 -7.93 -12.75 -1.07
N LEU A 273 -7.40 -11.52 -1.09
CA LEU A 273 -7.05 -10.79 0.14
C LEU A 273 -8.29 -10.49 0.97
N ALA A 274 -9.38 -9.98 0.39
CA ALA A 274 -10.61 -9.64 1.08
C ALA A 274 -11.27 -10.85 1.77
N ARG A 275 -11.27 -12.03 1.12
CA ARG A 275 -11.72 -13.29 1.73
C ARG A 275 -10.81 -13.72 2.86
N THR A 276 -9.49 -13.68 2.66
CA THR A 276 -8.51 -14.20 3.62
C THR A 276 -8.39 -13.30 4.87
N ILE A 277 -8.59 -11.99 4.75
CA ILE A 277 -8.66 -11.05 5.88
C ILE A 277 -9.69 -11.50 6.93
N ARG A 278 -10.77 -12.13 6.50
CA ARG A 278 -11.85 -12.64 7.37
C ARG A 278 -11.74 -14.11 7.73
N SER A 279 -10.75 -14.80 7.21
CA SER A 279 -10.58 -16.24 7.43
C SER A 279 -9.96 -16.55 8.80
N PRO A 280 -10.61 -17.36 9.64
CA PRO A 280 -10.04 -17.85 10.88
C PRO A 280 -8.96 -18.90 10.66
N ALA A 281 -8.80 -19.43 9.44
CA ALA A 281 -7.80 -20.45 9.11
C ALA A 281 -6.38 -19.87 8.95
N VAL A 282 -6.23 -18.55 8.94
CA VAL A 282 -4.91 -17.90 8.86
C VAL A 282 -4.15 -18.13 10.17
N PRO A 283 -2.86 -18.51 10.12
CA PRO A 283 -2.07 -18.65 11.34
C PRO A 283 -1.94 -17.31 12.08
N GLY A 284 -2.45 -17.25 13.30
CA GLY A 284 -2.37 -16.08 14.19
C GLY A 284 -1.48 -16.35 15.40
N THR A 285 -1.43 -15.41 16.32
CA THR A 285 -0.76 -15.53 17.63
C THR A 285 -1.77 -15.46 18.76
N LYS A 286 -1.35 -15.79 20.00
CA LYS A 286 -2.24 -15.63 21.16
C LYS A 286 -2.69 -14.18 21.37
N SER A 287 -1.81 -13.22 21.10
CA SER A 287 -2.12 -11.79 21.26
C SER A 287 -2.98 -11.25 20.13
N HIS A 288 -2.78 -11.74 18.92
CA HIS A 288 -3.55 -11.34 17.73
C HIS A 288 -3.95 -12.61 16.97
N PRO A 289 -5.05 -13.28 17.38
CA PRO A 289 -5.59 -14.42 16.67
C PRO A 289 -6.23 -13.97 15.34
N ALA A 290 -6.30 -14.91 14.39
CA ALA A 290 -7.12 -14.74 13.19
C ALA A 290 -8.64 -14.79 13.57
N PRO A 291 -9.50 -14.18 12.75
CA PRO A 291 -9.23 -13.44 11.52
C PRO A 291 -8.65 -12.04 11.76
N LEU A 292 -7.99 -11.46 10.76
CA LEU A 292 -7.47 -10.08 10.83
C LEU A 292 -8.63 -9.07 11.00
N GLN A 293 -9.76 -9.32 10.36
CA GLN A 293 -11.01 -8.56 10.54
C GLN A 293 -12.15 -9.49 10.95
N SER A 294 -13.04 -9.02 11.83
CA SER A 294 -14.16 -9.81 12.29
C SER A 294 -15.10 -10.19 11.13
N GLU A 295 -15.85 -11.29 11.30
CA GLU A 295 -16.81 -11.78 10.31
C GLU A 295 -18.01 -10.83 10.09
N ARG A 296 -18.18 -9.79 10.91
CA ARG A 296 -19.20 -8.77 10.68
C ARG A 296 -18.96 -8.07 9.36
N ALA A 297 -19.84 -8.29 8.40
CA ALA A 297 -19.73 -7.81 7.02
C ALA A 297 -19.51 -6.30 6.91
N ASP A 298 -20.00 -5.53 7.88
CA ASP A 298 -20.06 -4.06 7.80
C ASP A 298 -18.87 -3.34 8.47
N SER A 299 -18.01 -4.08 9.22
CA SER A 299 -16.93 -3.44 9.98
C SER A 299 -15.74 -3.04 9.10
N PHE A 300 -15.45 -3.82 8.05
CA PHE A 300 -14.38 -3.56 7.09
C PHE A 300 -14.77 -4.14 5.73
N VAL A 301 -15.01 -3.26 4.75
CA VAL A 301 -15.46 -3.64 3.41
C VAL A 301 -14.38 -3.31 2.39
N VAL A 302 -14.08 -4.24 1.48
CA VAL A 302 -13.13 -4.04 0.38
C VAL A 302 -13.87 -4.12 -0.95
N ARG A 303 -13.57 -3.19 -1.84
CA ARG A 303 -14.06 -3.12 -3.22
C ARG A 303 -12.88 -2.89 -4.16
N PHE A 304 -13.04 -3.38 -5.38
CA PHE A 304 -12.09 -3.11 -6.47
C PHE A 304 -12.84 -2.51 -7.67
N GLU A 305 -12.26 -1.46 -8.24
CA GLU A 305 -12.76 -0.81 -9.46
C GLU A 305 -11.59 -0.72 -10.46
N ARG A 306 -11.73 -1.39 -11.60
CA ARG A 306 -10.77 -1.25 -12.69
C ARG A 306 -11.05 0.04 -13.45
N ALA A 307 -10.15 1.02 -13.37
CA ALA A 307 -10.31 2.28 -14.07
C ALA A 307 -8.98 3.03 -14.25
N ASP A 308 -8.83 3.68 -15.41
CA ASP A 308 -7.77 4.67 -15.64
C ASP A 308 -8.27 6.05 -15.19
N VAL A 309 -7.80 6.51 -14.03
CA VAL A 309 -8.22 7.79 -13.43
C VAL A 309 -7.89 9.02 -14.28
N LEU A 310 -6.91 8.90 -15.20
CA LEU A 310 -6.56 9.97 -16.13
C LEU A 310 -7.54 10.10 -17.31
N SER A 311 -8.33 9.06 -17.57
CA SER A 311 -9.29 8.99 -18.68
C SER A 311 -10.74 9.13 -18.24
N LEU A 312 -11.03 9.06 -16.93
CA LEU A 312 -12.39 9.11 -16.40
C LEU A 312 -13.07 10.46 -16.70
N ALA A 313 -14.32 10.40 -17.11
CA ALA A 313 -15.22 11.54 -17.05
C ALA A 313 -15.57 11.91 -15.59
N GLU A 314 -16.13 13.09 -15.36
CA GLU A 314 -16.48 13.55 -14.01
C GLU A 314 -17.43 12.60 -13.29
N GLU A 315 -18.45 12.05 -13.96
CA GLU A 315 -19.38 11.09 -13.38
C GLU A 315 -18.67 9.81 -12.90
N GLY A 316 -17.70 9.30 -13.68
CA GLY A 316 -16.88 8.15 -13.28
C GLY A 316 -16.03 8.46 -12.05
N LEU A 317 -15.47 9.66 -11.98
CA LEU A 317 -14.69 10.11 -10.83
C LEU A 317 -15.58 10.28 -9.59
N ARG A 318 -16.78 10.86 -9.72
CA ARG A 318 -17.78 10.96 -8.65
C ARG A 318 -18.17 9.60 -8.09
N LYS A 319 -18.40 8.61 -8.98
CA LYS A 319 -18.72 7.24 -8.60
C LYS A 319 -17.58 6.62 -7.79
N ILE A 320 -16.33 6.71 -8.26
CA ILE A 320 -15.15 6.18 -7.57
C ILE A 320 -14.95 6.85 -6.20
N LEU A 321 -15.17 8.15 -6.13
CA LEU A 321 -15.07 8.90 -4.87
C LEU A 321 -16.29 8.75 -3.96
N HIS A 322 -17.26 7.88 -4.30
CA HIS A 322 -18.48 7.63 -3.52
C HIS A 322 -19.24 8.90 -3.15
N LEU A 323 -19.45 9.81 -4.10
CA LEU A 323 -20.10 11.08 -3.88
C LEU A 323 -21.60 11.06 -4.19
N ASP A 324 -22.07 10.04 -4.91
CA ASP A 324 -23.46 9.94 -5.41
C ASP A 324 -24.34 9.01 -4.58
N ASP A 325 -23.82 8.38 -3.53
CA ASP A 325 -24.56 7.49 -2.63
C ASP A 325 -25.50 8.30 -1.71
N ALA A 326 -26.64 8.72 -2.27
CA ALA A 326 -27.69 9.42 -1.50
C ALA A 326 -28.36 8.59 -0.40
N ALA A 327 -28.16 7.27 -0.41
CA ALA A 327 -28.81 6.33 0.52
C ALA A 327 -28.00 6.02 1.79
N ALA A 328 -26.72 6.37 1.82
CA ALA A 328 -25.89 6.17 3.01
C ALA A 328 -25.11 7.46 3.31
N PRO A 329 -25.02 7.90 4.56
CA PRO A 329 -24.18 9.04 4.95
C PRO A 329 -22.68 8.67 4.93
N ALA A 330 -22.30 7.85 3.95
CA ALA A 330 -20.92 7.37 3.80
C ALA A 330 -20.12 8.43 3.03
N ARG A 331 -19.12 9.00 3.70
CA ARG A 331 -18.30 10.07 3.15
C ARG A 331 -16.90 9.56 2.87
N THR A 332 -16.34 9.89 1.70
CA THR A 332 -14.91 9.71 1.45
C THR A 332 -14.12 10.64 2.36
N VAL A 333 -13.36 10.06 3.27
CA VAL A 333 -12.56 10.78 4.27
C VAL A 333 -11.08 10.82 3.92
N LEU A 334 -10.62 9.87 3.07
CA LEU A 334 -9.23 9.73 2.69
C LEU A 334 -9.12 9.26 1.24
N VAL A 335 -8.27 9.92 0.48
CA VAL A 335 -7.82 9.49 -0.86
C VAL A 335 -6.31 9.28 -0.80
N THR A 336 -5.82 8.16 -1.33
CA THR A 336 -4.40 7.82 -1.29
C THR A 336 -3.82 7.61 -2.68
N LEU A 337 -2.55 7.99 -2.84
CA LEU A 337 -1.69 7.71 -3.97
C LEU A 337 -0.34 7.19 -3.43
N MET A 338 -0.19 5.87 -3.39
CA MET A 338 0.95 5.22 -2.76
C MET A 338 1.87 4.59 -3.82
N PHE A 339 2.97 5.26 -4.16
CA PHE A 339 3.89 4.92 -5.27
C PHE A 339 3.20 4.97 -6.65
N THR A 340 2.22 5.86 -6.80
CA THR A 340 1.38 5.98 -8.00
C THR A 340 1.53 7.35 -8.65
N LEU A 341 1.65 8.43 -7.88
CA LEU A 341 1.58 9.79 -8.42
C LEU A 341 2.71 10.10 -9.39
N ASN A 342 3.93 9.61 -9.12
CA ASN A 342 5.05 9.78 -10.05
C ASN A 342 4.79 9.08 -11.40
N GLU A 343 4.14 7.92 -11.39
CA GLU A 343 3.78 7.20 -12.61
C GLU A 343 2.70 7.97 -13.39
N LEU A 344 1.68 8.50 -12.72
CA LEU A 344 0.66 9.34 -13.35
C LEU A 344 1.28 10.58 -14.01
N PHE A 345 2.16 11.31 -13.32
CA PHE A 345 2.87 12.46 -13.90
C PHE A 345 3.81 12.05 -15.05
N SER A 346 4.41 10.88 -14.98
CA SER A 346 5.27 10.36 -16.06
C SER A 346 4.46 9.97 -17.29
N THR A 347 3.25 9.47 -17.09
CA THR A 347 2.31 9.14 -18.18
C THR A 347 1.80 10.41 -18.86
N SER A 348 1.26 11.34 -18.09
CA SER A 348 0.77 12.62 -18.62
C SER A 348 0.68 13.68 -17.53
N MET A 349 1.60 14.63 -17.55
CA MET A 349 1.59 15.74 -16.59
C MET A 349 0.29 16.55 -16.66
N ALA A 350 -0.19 16.84 -17.87
CA ALA A 350 -1.41 17.62 -18.06
C ALA A 350 -2.65 16.90 -17.51
N ARG A 351 -2.83 15.61 -17.86
CA ARG A 351 -3.98 14.83 -17.37
C ARG A 351 -3.91 14.58 -15.87
N THR A 352 -2.72 14.39 -15.31
CA THR A 352 -2.56 14.23 -13.85
C THR A 352 -2.91 15.51 -13.12
N THR A 353 -2.47 16.67 -13.62
CA THR A 353 -2.86 17.96 -13.05
C THR A 353 -4.38 18.16 -13.14
N GLU A 354 -4.99 17.88 -14.30
CA GLU A 354 -6.44 17.94 -14.50
C GLU A 354 -7.19 17.01 -13.55
N PHE A 355 -6.73 15.76 -13.38
CA PHE A 355 -7.30 14.80 -12.42
C PHE A 355 -7.27 15.35 -10.99
N LEU A 356 -6.12 15.89 -10.55
CA LEU A 356 -5.96 16.45 -9.20
C LEU A 356 -6.90 17.67 -8.98
N LEU A 357 -7.08 18.53 -10.00
CA LEU A 357 -7.97 19.67 -9.92
C LEU A 357 -9.45 19.25 -9.88
N ARG A 358 -9.86 18.32 -10.74
CA ARG A 358 -11.22 17.76 -10.71
C ARG A 358 -11.52 17.05 -9.38
N ALA A 359 -10.57 16.25 -8.86
CA ALA A 359 -10.72 15.67 -7.54
C ALA A 359 -10.85 16.75 -6.45
N THR A 360 -10.09 17.85 -6.55
CA THR A 360 -10.20 19.00 -5.63
C THR A 360 -11.60 19.61 -5.62
N ASP A 361 -12.21 19.78 -6.78
CA ASP A 361 -13.55 20.38 -6.91
C ASP A 361 -14.65 19.45 -6.39
N LEU A 362 -14.46 18.15 -6.49
CA LEU A 362 -15.42 17.14 -6.07
C LEU A 362 -15.33 16.79 -4.56
N LEU A 363 -14.12 16.76 -4.00
CA LEU A 363 -13.92 16.34 -2.61
C LEU A 363 -14.42 17.39 -1.62
N THR A 364 -15.08 16.90 -0.57
CA THR A 364 -15.67 17.76 0.47
C THR A 364 -14.62 18.21 1.49
N ALA A 365 -14.89 19.34 2.15
CA ALA A 365 -14.04 19.88 3.22
C ALA A 365 -13.76 18.82 4.31
N GLY A 366 -12.51 18.77 4.78
CA GLY A 366 -12.02 17.80 5.76
C GLY A 366 -11.56 16.46 5.16
N THR A 367 -11.78 16.19 3.86
CA THR A 367 -11.15 15.04 3.19
C THR A 367 -9.64 15.19 3.19
N VAL A 368 -8.94 14.10 3.51
CA VAL A 368 -7.47 14.05 3.49
C VAL A 368 -6.99 13.42 2.20
N PHE A 369 -5.93 13.99 1.64
CA PHE A 369 -5.20 13.48 0.50
C PHE A 369 -3.80 13.07 0.94
N LEU A 370 -3.49 11.77 0.88
CA LEU A 370 -2.22 11.18 1.32
C LEU A 370 -1.43 10.70 0.11
N VAL A 371 -0.25 11.26 -0.07
CA VAL A 371 0.69 10.84 -1.11
C VAL A 371 1.94 10.28 -0.47
N VAL A 372 2.31 9.07 -0.88
CA VAL A 372 3.59 8.43 -0.53
C VAL A 372 4.27 8.00 -1.82
N ASP A 373 5.53 8.40 -2.01
CA ASP A 373 6.26 8.07 -3.24
C ASP A 373 7.76 7.95 -2.97
N SER A 374 8.52 7.48 -3.97
CA SER A 374 9.97 7.38 -3.88
C SER A 374 10.61 8.75 -3.68
N PRO A 375 11.56 8.92 -2.74
CA PRO A 375 12.27 10.18 -2.59
C PRO A 375 13.10 10.46 -3.83
N GLY A 376 13.05 11.69 -4.34
CA GLY A 376 13.78 12.08 -5.54
C GLY A 376 13.12 11.64 -6.85
N SER A 377 11.84 11.33 -6.83
CA SER A 377 11.03 11.13 -8.06
C SER A 377 10.97 12.43 -8.86
N TYR A 378 11.22 12.33 -10.16
CA TYR A 378 11.18 13.46 -11.10
C TYR A 378 10.37 13.11 -12.32
N SER A 379 9.53 14.03 -12.76
CA SER A 379 8.83 13.96 -14.05
C SER A 379 9.47 14.90 -15.05
N THR A 380 9.65 14.43 -16.29
CA THR A 380 10.32 15.18 -17.36
C THR A 380 9.29 15.89 -18.24
N LEU A 381 9.40 17.20 -18.37
CA LEU A 381 8.62 18.02 -19.29
C LEU A 381 9.44 18.24 -20.56
N LYS A 382 8.90 17.77 -21.71
CA LYS A 382 9.41 18.17 -23.04
C LYS A 382 8.68 19.44 -23.43
N LEU A 383 9.35 20.60 -23.33
CA LEU A 383 8.81 21.84 -23.87
C LEU A 383 8.84 21.74 -25.39
N GLY A 384 7.68 21.51 -26.00
CA GLY A 384 7.48 21.69 -27.42
C GLY A 384 7.79 23.15 -27.79
N LYS A 385 8.43 23.37 -28.95
CA LYS A 385 8.64 24.71 -29.50
C LYS A 385 7.29 25.41 -29.60
N SER A 386 7.03 26.35 -28.68
CA SER A 386 6.01 27.36 -28.90
C SER A 386 6.37 28.09 -30.17
N ALA A 387 5.49 27.98 -31.17
CA ALA A 387 5.63 28.70 -32.41
C ALA A 387 5.61 30.20 -32.14
N LYS A 388 6.75 30.84 -31.90
CA LYS A 388 6.92 32.24 -32.20
C LYS A 388 7.23 32.31 -33.70
N LYS A 389 6.21 32.69 -34.49
CA LYS A 389 6.38 33.31 -35.76
C LYS A 389 7.16 34.63 -35.52
N ASP A 390 8.06 34.89 -36.43
CA ASP A 390 8.84 36.12 -36.58
C ASP A 390 10.19 36.16 -35.82
N ALA A 391 11.20 35.57 -36.45
CA ALA A 391 12.52 36.17 -36.68
C ALA A 391 13.38 35.12 -37.43
N GLU A 392 13.64 35.38 -38.70
CA GLU A 392 14.74 34.77 -39.46
C GLU A 392 16.06 35.18 -38.82
N ALA A 393 16.83 34.22 -38.37
CA ALA A 393 18.30 34.20 -38.38
C ALA A 393 18.86 32.91 -37.78
N ASP A 394 19.72 32.30 -38.58
CA ASP A 394 20.79 31.39 -38.25
C ASP A 394 20.53 30.03 -37.59
N GLY A 395 20.85 29.03 -38.38
CA GLY A 395 20.75 27.59 -38.12
C GLY A 395 21.63 27.12 -36.97
N ALA A 396 20.97 26.97 -35.82
CA ALA A 396 21.37 26.01 -34.80
C ALA A 396 20.07 25.34 -34.29
N SER A 397 19.88 24.09 -34.67
CA SER A 397 18.83 23.23 -34.17
C SER A 397 19.04 23.04 -32.65
N ALA A 398 18.49 23.93 -31.85
CA ALA A 398 18.45 23.74 -30.40
C ALA A 398 17.58 22.53 -30.09
N ALA A 399 18.20 21.48 -29.54
CA ALA A 399 17.51 20.31 -29.03
C ALA A 399 16.40 20.74 -28.06
N PRO A 400 15.24 20.06 -28.02
CA PRO A 400 14.17 20.37 -27.07
C PRO A 400 14.72 20.32 -25.65
N GLN A 401 14.60 21.42 -24.92
CA GLN A 401 15.11 21.53 -23.57
C GLN A 401 14.20 20.73 -22.65
N GLU A 402 14.65 19.55 -22.21
CA GLU A 402 13.97 18.74 -21.19
C GLU A 402 14.18 19.37 -19.81
N ARG A 403 13.10 19.71 -19.15
CA ARG A 403 13.13 20.16 -17.74
C ARG A 403 12.57 19.07 -16.86
N ARG A 404 13.30 18.75 -15.78
CA ARG A 404 12.88 17.79 -14.76
C ARG A 404 12.30 18.53 -13.57
N TYR A 405 11.11 18.13 -13.16
CA TYR A 405 10.45 18.66 -11.97
C TYR A 405 10.29 17.57 -10.93
N PRO A 406 10.67 17.82 -9.65
CA PRO A 406 10.35 16.91 -8.56
C PRO A 406 8.84 16.69 -8.47
N MET A 407 8.41 15.45 -8.21
CA MET A 407 6.99 15.10 -8.02
C MET A 407 6.34 16.00 -6.94
N LYS A 408 7.03 16.19 -5.82
CA LYS A 408 6.61 17.11 -4.75
C LYS A 408 6.29 18.53 -5.27
N PHE A 409 7.16 19.08 -6.12
CA PHE A 409 6.95 20.43 -6.68
C PHE A 409 5.68 20.48 -7.53
N LEU A 410 5.44 19.47 -8.37
CA LEU A 410 4.24 19.41 -9.20
C LEU A 410 2.97 19.27 -8.35
N LEU A 411 3.02 18.43 -7.32
CA LEU A 411 1.93 18.24 -6.39
C LEU A 411 1.61 19.54 -5.62
N ASP A 412 2.62 20.17 -5.01
CA ASP A 412 2.46 21.43 -4.27
C ASP A 412 1.95 22.55 -5.19
N HIS A 413 2.52 22.65 -6.39
CA HIS A 413 2.06 23.66 -7.36
C HIS A 413 0.59 23.45 -7.73
N THR A 414 0.17 22.22 -7.95
CA THR A 414 -1.23 21.92 -8.30
C THR A 414 -2.17 22.22 -7.14
N LEU A 415 -1.88 21.71 -5.94
CA LEU A 415 -2.83 21.79 -4.82
C LEU A 415 -2.78 23.11 -4.07
N LEU A 416 -1.59 23.73 -3.94
CA LEU A 416 -1.42 24.95 -3.13
C LEU A 416 -1.35 26.23 -3.94
N SER A 417 -0.93 26.16 -5.23
CA SER A 417 -0.83 27.36 -6.07
C SER A 417 -1.97 27.46 -7.07
N VAL A 418 -2.25 26.39 -7.85
CA VAL A 418 -3.34 26.43 -8.85
C VAL A 418 -4.70 26.34 -8.16
N ALA A 419 -4.87 25.41 -7.22
CA ALA A 419 -6.07 25.29 -6.38
C ALA A 419 -5.92 26.09 -5.07
N ALA A 420 -5.39 27.32 -5.15
CA ALA A 420 -5.10 28.14 -3.99
C ALA A 420 -6.32 28.31 -3.07
N GLY A 421 -6.10 28.18 -1.75
CA GLY A 421 -7.13 28.28 -0.72
C GLY A 421 -7.99 27.03 -0.53
N LYS A 422 -7.87 26.01 -1.40
CA LYS A 422 -8.66 24.77 -1.29
C LYS A 422 -8.00 23.68 -0.45
N TRP A 423 -6.69 23.73 -0.26
CA TRP A 423 -5.92 22.75 0.49
C TRP A 423 -4.98 23.37 1.50
N GLU A 424 -4.81 22.72 2.64
CA GLU A 424 -3.70 22.95 3.56
C GLU A 424 -2.79 21.73 3.60
N LYS A 425 -1.49 21.94 3.65
CA LYS A 425 -0.53 20.87 3.87
C LYS A 425 -0.37 20.65 5.36
N ILE A 426 -0.80 19.49 5.86
CA ILE A 426 -0.81 19.16 7.27
C ILE A 426 0.34 18.25 7.70
N CYS A 427 1.07 17.64 6.77
CA CYS A 427 2.30 16.91 7.05
C CYS A 427 3.17 16.78 5.81
N GLU A 428 4.48 16.85 6.01
CA GLU A 428 5.48 16.60 4.98
C GLU A 428 6.71 15.92 5.56
N GLN A 429 7.18 14.88 4.88
CA GLN A 429 8.46 14.23 5.16
C GLN A 429 9.15 13.92 3.83
N ASP A 430 10.23 14.62 3.51
CA ASP A 430 10.96 14.44 2.25
C ASP A 430 11.64 13.08 2.12
N SER A 431 11.91 12.43 3.25
CA SER A 431 12.55 11.13 3.27
C SER A 431 12.30 10.43 4.60
N ARG A 432 11.67 9.27 4.52
CA ARG A 432 11.47 8.36 5.64
C ARG A 432 11.95 6.97 5.28
N TRP A 433 12.62 6.30 6.23
CA TRP A 433 12.95 4.90 6.12
C TRP A 433 11.97 4.06 6.92
N TRP A 434 11.44 3.03 6.29
CA TRP A 434 10.87 1.88 6.98
C TRP A 434 11.89 0.73 6.91
N ARG A 435 12.22 0.16 8.06
CA ARG A 435 13.15 -0.96 8.18
C ARG A 435 12.40 -2.21 8.58
N ARG A 436 12.59 -3.28 7.81
CA ARG A 436 12.04 -4.58 8.14
C ARG A 436 12.66 -5.14 9.43
N ASP A 437 11.88 -5.79 10.25
CA ASP A 437 12.37 -6.56 11.39
C ASP A 437 12.65 -8.00 10.96
N ALA A 438 13.79 -8.21 10.27
CA ALA A 438 14.16 -9.51 9.71
C ALA A 438 14.46 -10.58 10.80
N ALA A 439 14.71 -10.16 12.03
CA ALA A 439 14.97 -11.08 13.14
C ALA A 439 13.69 -11.70 13.68
N ARG A 440 12.58 -10.96 13.70
CA ARG A 440 11.34 -11.37 14.36
C ARG A 440 10.20 -11.66 13.39
N LEU A 441 10.13 -11.02 12.22
CA LEU A 441 9.11 -11.30 11.21
C LEU A 441 9.54 -12.44 10.28
N ARG A 442 8.58 -13.31 9.97
CA ARG A 442 8.78 -14.50 9.12
C ARG A 442 7.90 -14.40 7.88
N TYR A 443 8.54 -14.27 6.72
CA TYR A 443 7.85 -14.20 5.44
C TYR A 443 8.63 -14.99 4.39
N TYR A 444 8.27 -16.27 4.26
CA TYR A 444 8.84 -17.18 3.29
C TYR A 444 7.79 -17.50 2.24
N VAL A 445 7.92 -16.97 1.05
CA VAL A 445 6.95 -17.08 -0.07
C VAL A 445 7.60 -17.54 -1.36
N GLY A 446 8.87 -17.96 -1.32
CA GLY A 446 9.63 -18.41 -2.47
C GLY A 446 10.97 -17.69 -2.59
N GLU A 447 11.84 -18.23 -3.45
CA GLU A 447 13.15 -17.65 -3.72
C GLU A 447 13.01 -16.28 -4.41
N GLY A 448 13.75 -15.29 -3.93
CA GLY A 448 13.73 -13.93 -4.50
C GLY A 448 12.57 -13.03 -4.03
N ALA A 449 11.64 -13.56 -3.21
CA ALA A 449 10.46 -12.84 -2.72
C ALA A 449 10.46 -12.72 -1.19
N GLY A 450 11.39 -11.97 -0.64
CA GLY A 450 11.45 -11.64 0.80
C GLY A 450 11.07 -10.21 1.09
N LEU A 451 10.96 -9.88 2.38
CA LEU A 451 10.76 -8.50 2.82
C LEU A 451 11.98 -7.64 2.49
N GLU A 452 11.74 -6.38 2.14
CA GLU A 452 12.79 -5.41 1.88
C GLU A 452 12.54 -4.09 2.63
N ASP A 453 13.61 -3.37 2.90
CA ASP A 453 13.54 -2.03 3.45
C ASP A 453 12.99 -1.06 2.39
N MET A 454 12.27 -0.03 2.84
CA MET A 454 11.75 1.00 1.95
C MET A 454 12.18 2.38 2.38
N ARG A 455 12.40 3.24 1.39
CA ARG A 455 12.59 4.66 1.58
C ARG A 455 11.56 5.42 0.76
N PHE A 456 10.85 6.35 1.39
CA PHE A 456 9.77 7.09 0.75
C PHE A 456 9.65 8.51 1.30
N GLN A 457 9.00 9.39 0.54
CA GLN A 457 8.54 10.70 0.96
C GLN A 457 7.04 10.64 1.26
N ILE A 458 6.55 11.52 2.13
CA ILE A 458 5.14 11.58 2.54
C ILE A 458 4.66 13.02 2.43
N HIS A 459 3.49 13.22 1.84
CA HIS A 459 2.80 14.50 1.76
C HIS A 459 1.34 14.29 2.11
N VAL A 460 0.83 15.07 3.05
CA VAL A 460 -0.56 14.99 3.53
C VAL A 460 -1.21 16.35 3.42
N TYR A 461 -2.34 16.40 2.74
CA TYR A 461 -3.12 17.62 2.56
C TYR A 461 -4.54 17.41 3.09
N ARG A 462 -5.15 18.46 3.62
CA ARG A 462 -6.54 18.49 4.04
C ARG A 462 -7.32 19.46 3.16
N ARG A 463 -8.46 19.03 2.66
CA ARG A 463 -9.39 19.87 1.91
C ARG A 463 -10.03 20.88 2.86
N LEU A 464 -9.88 22.17 2.55
CA LEU A 464 -10.51 23.28 3.27
C LEU A 464 -11.96 23.46 2.82
N ALA A 465 -12.75 24.21 3.58
CA ALA A 465 -14.05 24.68 3.10
C ALA A 465 -13.85 25.70 1.99
N ASP A 466 -14.80 25.74 1.04
CA ASP A 466 -14.81 26.74 -0.04
C ASP A 466 -15.18 28.12 0.50
#